data_fbaf893c3706ed911027213ed18c64b4
#
_entry.id   fbaf893c3706ed911027213ed18c64b4
#
_cell.length_a   1.000
_cell.length_b   1.000
_cell.length_c   1.000
_cell.angle_alpha   90.00
_cell.angle_beta   90.00
_cell.angle_gamma   90.00
#
_symmetry.space_group_name_H-M   'P 1'
#
loop_
_entity.id
_entity.type
_entity.pdbx_description
1 polymer ?
#
loop_
_entity_poly.entity_id
_entity_poly.type
_entity_poly.pdbx_seq_one_letter_code
_entity_poly.pdbx_strand_id
1 'polypeptide(L)'
;MSAVLKRNVHADESYSSGESLLAPGSCHILQSGNRMPLLGLGTWQLNSHTVDTVASALGLGFRMIDTAEDYHTQRGIGEAIKAWGLERDELFIVTKVEPDEDSYSAIRRNLAQLKLNYVDLVLIHRPPPRGPGEKIWQGLRRAKREGLVHDIGVSSYSIECIEDLVYLTGEMPVVNQIEWSPFGHSPRMLDFCRENDIIIQAWSPLTRASRLNDDKLGTMAARHGKTTAQLLIRWNLQLGVVPIPKANHVQHLRENLNVFDFEISASDMAKLNGLNEHFSALEGLQYL
;
A
#
# COMPACT_ATOMS: atom_id res chain seq x y z
N MET A 1 -5.99 -2.38 35.66
CA MET A 1 -6.68 -3.68 35.65
C MET A 1 -7.00 -4.01 34.22
N SER A 2 -6.16 -4.85 33.63
CA SER A 2 -6.19 -5.24 32.22
C SER A 2 -7.26 -6.31 32.01
N ALA A 3 -8.23 -6.03 31.19
CA ALA A 3 -9.15 -7.01 30.63
C ALA A 3 -9.18 -6.86 29.12
N VAL A 4 -8.09 -7.29 28.50
CA VAL A 4 -8.03 -7.50 27.05
C VAL A 4 -8.82 -8.77 26.77
N LEU A 5 -9.84 -8.65 25.96
CA LEU A 5 -10.66 -9.73 25.42
C LEU A 5 -9.76 -10.77 24.72
N LYS A 6 -9.46 -11.85 25.42
CA LYS A 6 -8.96 -13.09 24.80
C LYS A 6 -10.12 -13.71 24.02
N ARG A 7 -10.16 -13.48 22.71
CA ARG A 7 -10.91 -14.36 21.80
C ARG A 7 -10.12 -15.65 21.65
N ASN A 8 -10.78 -16.75 21.93
CA ASN A 8 -10.29 -18.10 21.69
C ASN A 8 -10.00 -18.26 20.20
N VAL A 9 -8.73 -18.28 19.86
CA VAL A 9 -8.26 -18.74 18.54
C VAL A 9 -8.26 -20.26 18.63
N HIS A 10 -9.24 -20.91 18.03
CA HIS A 10 -9.09 -22.29 17.63
C HIS A 10 -7.97 -22.30 16.58
N ALA A 11 -6.81 -22.79 16.98
CA ALA A 11 -5.76 -23.14 16.07
C ALA A 11 -6.27 -24.31 15.20
N ASP A 12 -6.72 -23.99 14.00
CA ASP A 12 -6.83 -24.98 12.95
C ASP A 12 -5.43 -25.13 12.36
N GLU A 13 -4.72 -26.15 12.84
CA GLU A 13 -3.45 -26.60 12.30
C GLU A 13 -3.69 -27.18 10.89
N SER A 14 -3.75 -26.32 9.89
CA SER A 14 -3.61 -26.70 8.50
C SER A 14 -3.05 -25.57 7.65
N TYR A 15 -1.94 -24.96 8.09
CA TYR A 15 -1.00 -24.40 7.12
C TYR A 15 -0.21 -25.57 6.54
N SER A 16 -0.87 -26.35 5.67
CA SER A 16 -0.18 -27.18 4.73
C SER A 16 0.71 -26.27 3.89
N SER A 17 1.96 -26.64 3.80
CA SER A 17 2.97 -26.15 2.87
C SER A 17 2.53 -26.40 1.42
N GLY A 18 1.47 -25.71 0.99
CA GLY A 18 1.05 -25.57 -0.38
C GLY A 18 1.51 -24.18 -0.81
N GLU A 19 2.58 -24.15 -1.60
CA GLU A 19 3.11 -23.00 -2.30
C GLU A 19 1.95 -22.27 -3.00
N SER A 20 1.38 -21.24 -2.36
CA SER A 20 0.56 -20.27 -3.06
C SER A 20 1.51 -19.43 -3.90
N LEU A 21 1.81 -19.89 -5.10
CA LEU A 21 2.57 -19.13 -6.09
C LEU A 21 1.88 -17.78 -6.25
N LEU A 22 2.55 -16.70 -5.83
CA LEU A 22 2.10 -15.35 -6.11
C LEU A 22 1.96 -15.21 -7.62
N ALA A 23 0.78 -14.89 -8.09
CA ALA A 23 0.46 -14.81 -9.52
C ALA A 23 -0.08 -13.41 -9.87
N PRO A 24 0.04 -12.99 -11.13
CA PRO A 24 -0.67 -11.79 -11.60
C PRO A 24 -2.17 -11.91 -11.28
N GLY A 25 -2.76 -10.86 -10.71
CA GLY A 25 -4.17 -10.86 -10.30
C GLY A 25 -4.46 -11.46 -8.91
N SER A 26 -3.45 -11.99 -8.20
CA SER A 26 -3.59 -12.35 -6.79
C SER A 26 -3.91 -11.12 -5.94
N CYS A 27 -4.66 -11.32 -4.86
CA CYS A 27 -5.14 -10.27 -3.96
C CYS A 27 -4.99 -10.70 -2.51
N HIS A 28 -4.79 -9.74 -1.61
CA HIS A 28 -5.14 -9.90 -0.21
C HIS A 28 -6.65 -9.78 -0.02
N ILE A 29 -7.21 -10.58 0.87
CA ILE A 29 -8.59 -10.42 1.31
C ILE A 29 -8.56 -9.58 2.58
N LEU A 30 -9.12 -8.39 2.52
CA LEU A 30 -9.25 -7.50 3.66
C LEU A 30 -10.29 -8.03 4.66
N GLN A 31 -10.28 -7.56 5.91
CA GLN A 31 -11.27 -7.96 6.92
C GLN A 31 -12.73 -7.70 6.49
N SER A 32 -12.94 -6.72 5.61
CA SER A 32 -14.24 -6.43 4.98
C SER A 32 -14.69 -7.46 3.93
N GLY A 33 -13.80 -8.33 3.49
CA GLY A 33 -13.99 -9.22 2.35
C GLY A 33 -13.57 -8.62 1.01
N ASN A 34 -13.19 -7.35 0.94
CA ASN A 34 -12.71 -6.72 -0.28
C ASN A 34 -11.36 -7.29 -0.74
N ARG A 35 -11.14 -7.30 -2.04
CA ARG A 35 -9.96 -7.88 -2.69
C ARG A 35 -8.96 -6.79 -3.06
N MET A 36 -7.89 -6.65 -2.29
CA MET A 36 -6.82 -5.69 -2.54
C MET A 36 -5.72 -6.33 -3.40
N PRO A 37 -5.45 -5.83 -4.62
CA PRO A 37 -4.36 -6.36 -5.45
C PRO A 37 -3.00 -6.31 -4.75
N LEU A 38 -2.13 -7.29 -5.02
CA LEU A 38 -0.81 -7.39 -4.38
C LEU A 38 0.19 -6.32 -4.84
N LEU A 39 -0.11 -5.62 -5.93
CA LEU A 39 0.76 -4.60 -6.53
C LEU A 39 -0.09 -3.46 -7.06
N GLY A 40 0.30 -2.21 -6.77
CA GLY A 40 -0.38 -1.02 -7.25
C GLY A 40 0.53 -0.04 -7.98
N LEU A 41 -0.07 0.97 -8.60
CA LEU A 41 0.61 2.13 -9.15
C LEU A 41 0.53 3.30 -8.17
N GLY A 42 1.67 3.78 -7.69
CA GLY A 42 1.79 5.06 -7.00
C GLY A 42 1.77 6.23 -7.98
N THR A 43 1.03 7.30 -7.67
CA THR A 43 0.86 8.42 -8.60
C THR A 43 1.51 9.74 -8.15
N TRP A 44 2.18 9.75 -7.01
CA TRP A 44 2.88 10.94 -6.53
C TRP A 44 3.92 11.45 -7.57
N GLN A 45 3.88 12.73 -7.88
CA GLN A 45 4.74 13.38 -8.88
C GLN A 45 4.60 12.84 -10.33
N LEU A 46 3.46 12.31 -10.73
CA LEU A 46 3.20 12.03 -12.14
C LEU A 46 2.97 13.32 -12.96
N ASN A 47 2.45 14.37 -12.31
CA ASN A 47 2.22 15.70 -12.90
C ASN A 47 1.45 15.62 -14.25
N SER A 48 1.96 16.25 -15.31
CA SER A 48 1.36 16.26 -16.65
C SER A 48 1.27 14.87 -17.31
N HIS A 49 1.98 13.86 -16.80
CA HIS A 49 1.99 12.50 -17.36
C HIS A 49 0.91 11.60 -16.76
N THR A 50 0.05 12.12 -15.86
CA THR A 50 -0.89 11.30 -15.11
C THR A 50 -1.82 10.51 -16.01
N VAL A 51 -2.50 11.15 -16.97
CA VAL A 51 -3.47 10.48 -17.86
C VAL A 51 -2.82 9.35 -18.64
N ASP A 52 -1.72 9.66 -19.34
CA ASP A 52 -1.03 8.69 -20.20
C ASP A 52 -0.42 7.54 -19.41
N THR A 53 0.14 7.84 -18.23
CA THR A 53 0.74 6.82 -17.35
C THR A 53 -0.33 5.88 -16.82
N VAL A 54 -1.45 6.42 -16.31
CA VAL A 54 -2.53 5.61 -15.77
C VAL A 54 -3.19 4.78 -16.88
N ALA A 55 -3.47 5.35 -18.05
CA ALA A 55 -3.99 4.61 -19.20
C ALA A 55 -3.06 3.45 -19.60
N SER A 56 -1.73 3.72 -19.67
CA SER A 56 -0.74 2.69 -19.96
C SER A 56 -0.71 1.59 -18.90
N ALA A 57 -0.80 1.96 -17.62
CA ALA A 57 -0.81 1.01 -16.52
C ALA A 57 -2.05 0.11 -16.56
N LEU A 58 -3.24 0.68 -16.79
CA LEU A 58 -4.48 -0.08 -16.96
C LEU A 58 -4.38 -1.05 -18.14
N GLY A 59 -3.80 -0.61 -19.26
CA GLY A 59 -3.55 -1.44 -20.44
C GLY A 59 -2.58 -2.59 -20.20
N LEU A 60 -1.64 -2.42 -19.29
CA LEU A 60 -0.71 -3.47 -18.88
C LEU A 60 -1.29 -4.44 -17.85
N GLY A 61 -2.43 -4.10 -17.22
CA GLY A 61 -3.08 -4.96 -16.24
C GLY A 61 -2.98 -4.49 -14.79
N PHE A 62 -2.46 -3.29 -14.50
CA PHE A 62 -2.62 -2.71 -13.16
C PHE A 62 -4.11 -2.56 -12.84
N ARG A 63 -4.48 -2.92 -11.61
CA ARG A 63 -5.87 -2.79 -11.13
C ARG A 63 -5.96 -2.02 -9.82
N MET A 64 -4.84 -1.64 -9.21
CA MET A 64 -4.79 -0.76 -8.05
C MET A 64 -4.04 0.53 -8.37
N ILE A 65 -4.64 1.67 -8.02
CA ILE A 65 -4.08 3.01 -8.20
C ILE A 65 -4.12 3.72 -6.84
N ASP A 66 -2.95 4.18 -6.39
CA ASP A 66 -2.80 4.96 -5.17
C ASP A 66 -2.60 6.44 -5.50
N THR A 67 -3.39 7.30 -4.87
CA THR A 67 -3.34 8.75 -5.03
C THR A 67 -3.61 9.48 -3.71
N ALA A 68 -3.61 10.80 -3.74
CA ALA A 68 -4.05 11.72 -2.70
C ALA A 68 -4.42 13.07 -3.33
N GLU A 69 -5.15 13.93 -2.62
CA GLU A 69 -5.55 15.25 -3.13
C GLU A 69 -4.33 16.12 -3.42
N ASP A 70 -3.35 16.14 -2.51
CA ASP A 70 -2.12 16.93 -2.61
C ASP A 70 -1.15 16.47 -3.72
N TYR A 71 -1.38 15.27 -4.31
CA TYR A 71 -0.63 14.83 -5.49
C TYR A 71 -1.06 15.53 -6.77
N HIS A 72 -2.22 16.17 -6.78
CA HIS A 72 -2.83 16.84 -7.94
C HIS A 72 -3.07 15.92 -9.15
N THR A 73 -3.13 14.62 -8.93
CA THR A 73 -3.26 13.59 -9.98
C THR A 73 -4.68 13.04 -10.12
N GLN A 74 -5.57 13.25 -9.15
CA GLN A 74 -6.90 12.62 -9.10
C GLN A 74 -7.77 12.91 -10.34
N ARG A 75 -7.74 14.15 -10.88
CA ARG A 75 -8.51 14.50 -12.09
C ARG A 75 -8.04 13.70 -13.29
N GLY A 76 -6.73 13.63 -13.50
CA GLY A 76 -6.14 12.83 -14.59
C GLY A 76 -6.40 11.33 -14.44
N ILE A 77 -6.40 10.81 -13.20
CA ILE A 77 -6.78 9.42 -12.93
C ILE A 77 -8.22 9.17 -13.35
N GLY A 78 -9.17 10.03 -12.94
CA GLY A 78 -10.58 9.92 -13.31
C GLY A 78 -10.81 9.99 -14.83
N GLU A 79 -10.05 10.83 -15.53
CA GLU A 79 -10.07 10.92 -16.99
C GLU A 79 -9.56 9.63 -17.66
N ALA A 80 -8.45 9.09 -17.18
CA ALA A 80 -7.88 7.84 -17.70
C ALA A 80 -8.81 6.63 -17.47
N ILE A 81 -9.39 6.50 -16.27
CA ILE A 81 -10.36 5.43 -15.95
C ILE A 81 -11.55 5.51 -16.88
N LYS A 82 -12.15 6.71 -17.04
CA LYS A 82 -13.30 6.91 -17.93
C LYS A 82 -12.97 6.58 -19.39
N ALA A 83 -11.80 6.98 -19.87
CA ALA A 83 -11.39 6.73 -21.24
C ALA A 83 -11.09 5.27 -21.52
N TRP A 84 -10.61 4.53 -20.52
CA TRP A 84 -10.29 3.11 -20.65
C TRP A 84 -11.53 2.20 -20.70
N GLY A 85 -12.61 2.59 -20.01
CA GLY A 85 -13.90 1.87 -20.05
C GLY A 85 -13.96 0.58 -19.26
N LEU A 86 -13.11 0.41 -18.24
CA LEU A 86 -13.24 -0.68 -17.26
C LEU A 86 -14.47 -0.43 -16.36
N GLU A 87 -15.09 -1.54 -15.93
CA GLU A 87 -16.09 -1.45 -14.88
C GLU A 87 -15.43 -1.01 -13.56
N ARG A 88 -16.17 -0.24 -12.74
CA ARG A 88 -15.59 0.34 -11.52
C ARG A 88 -15.12 -0.70 -10.51
N ASP A 89 -15.76 -1.83 -10.43
CA ASP A 89 -15.44 -2.95 -9.53
C ASP A 89 -14.22 -3.79 -9.98
N GLU A 90 -13.72 -3.57 -11.20
CA GLU A 90 -12.44 -4.13 -11.65
C GLU A 90 -11.23 -3.37 -11.08
N LEU A 91 -11.46 -2.22 -10.44
CA LEU A 91 -10.40 -1.33 -9.95
C LEU A 91 -10.41 -1.22 -8.42
N PHE A 92 -9.22 -1.10 -7.85
CA PHE A 92 -9.00 -0.78 -6.43
C PHE A 92 -8.35 0.61 -6.35
N ILE A 93 -9.10 1.60 -5.91
CA ILE A 93 -8.66 3.00 -5.84
C ILE A 93 -8.40 3.38 -4.39
N VAL A 94 -7.17 3.83 -4.13
CA VAL A 94 -6.73 4.33 -2.83
C VAL A 94 -6.58 5.83 -2.90
N THR A 95 -7.18 6.57 -1.95
CA THR A 95 -6.93 8.00 -1.76
C THR A 95 -6.70 8.33 -0.29
N LYS A 96 -6.38 9.59 0.01
CA LYS A 96 -6.00 10.00 1.35
C LYS A 96 -6.70 11.29 1.75
N VAL A 97 -6.81 11.52 3.06
CA VAL A 97 -7.28 12.79 3.66
C VAL A 97 -6.19 13.35 4.55
N GLU A 98 -6.02 14.66 4.53
CA GLU A 98 -5.02 15.34 5.37
C GLU A 98 -5.50 15.45 6.82
N PRO A 99 -4.56 15.50 7.79
CA PRO A 99 -4.91 15.48 9.21
C PRO A 99 -5.52 16.77 9.74
N ASP A 100 -5.44 17.88 9.02
CA ASP A 100 -5.87 19.22 9.41
C ASP A 100 -7.19 19.65 8.77
N GLU A 101 -7.91 18.72 8.10
CA GLU A 101 -9.15 19.01 7.40
C GLU A 101 -10.34 18.17 7.90
N ASP A 102 -11.58 18.59 7.53
CA ASP A 102 -12.76 17.74 7.70
C ASP A 102 -12.71 16.57 6.73
N SER A 103 -12.42 15.40 7.27
CA SER A 103 -12.17 14.19 6.48
C SER A 103 -13.36 13.73 5.64
N TYR A 104 -14.59 13.92 6.12
CA TYR A 104 -15.78 13.57 5.34
C TYR A 104 -15.93 14.49 4.10
N SER A 105 -15.73 15.79 4.26
CA SER A 105 -15.74 16.77 3.15
C SER A 105 -14.59 16.50 2.18
N ALA A 106 -13.41 16.17 2.68
CA ALA A 106 -12.25 15.80 1.88
C ALA A 106 -12.53 14.57 0.99
N ILE A 107 -13.12 13.52 1.54
CA ILE A 107 -13.53 12.33 0.77
C ILE A 107 -14.47 12.72 -0.37
N ARG A 108 -15.44 13.58 -0.13
CA ARG A 108 -16.36 14.01 -1.17
C ARG A 108 -15.66 14.83 -2.27
N ARG A 109 -14.67 15.65 -1.91
CA ARG A 109 -13.84 16.37 -2.89
C ARG A 109 -12.99 15.40 -3.71
N ASN A 110 -12.38 14.41 -3.07
CA ASN A 110 -11.60 13.37 -3.73
C ASN A 110 -12.44 12.61 -4.76
N LEU A 111 -13.64 12.19 -4.38
CA LEU A 111 -14.59 11.52 -5.28
C LEU A 111 -14.98 12.41 -6.47
N ALA A 112 -15.24 13.69 -6.21
CA ALA A 112 -15.57 14.66 -7.28
C ALA A 112 -14.39 14.85 -8.25
N GLN A 113 -13.15 14.92 -7.76
CA GLN A 113 -11.95 15.04 -8.59
C GLN A 113 -11.70 13.76 -9.41
N LEU A 114 -11.86 12.58 -8.80
CA LEU A 114 -11.75 11.28 -9.44
C LEU A 114 -12.92 10.98 -10.38
N LYS A 115 -14.04 11.72 -10.27
CA LYS A 115 -15.30 11.46 -10.98
C LYS A 115 -15.85 10.05 -10.70
N LEU A 116 -15.72 9.59 -9.45
CA LEU A 116 -16.17 8.29 -8.98
C LEU A 116 -17.27 8.44 -7.92
N ASN A 117 -18.11 7.43 -7.78
CA ASN A 117 -19.16 7.36 -6.77
C ASN A 117 -18.64 6.81 -5.43
N TYR A 118 -17.59 5.99 -5.48
CA TYR A 118 -16.92 5.43 -4.31
C TYR A 118 -15.43 5.19 -4.60
N VAL A 119 -14.64 5.03 -3.54
CA VAL A 119 -13.28 4.50 -3.57
C VAL A 119 -13.16 3.27 -2.68
N ASP A 120 -12.19 2.43 -2.94
CA ASP A 120 -12.01 1.16 -2.22
C ASP A 120 -11.37 1.37 -0.86
N LEU A 121 -10.40 2.28 -0.78
CA LEU A 121 -9.67 2.56 0.45
C LEU A 121 -9.39 4.05 0.62
N VAL A 122 -9.66 4.58 1.82
CA VAL A 122 -9.22 5.91 2.23
C VAL A 122 -8.30 5.80 3.43
N LEU A 123 -7.18 6.50 3.36
CA LEU A 123 -6.20 6.57 4.44
C LEU A 123 -6.19 7.95 5.10
N ILE A 124 -5.96 8.01 6.41
CA ILE A 124 -5.40 9.22 7.00
C ILE A 124 -3.97 9.35 6.48
N HIS A 125 -3.65 10.43 5.76
CA HIS A 125 -2.40 10.53 5.00
C HIS A 125 -1.14 10.50 5.87
N ARG A 126 -1.24 11.05 7.08
CA ARG A 126 -0.18 11.05 8.11
C ARG A 126 -0.80 11.23 9.50
N PRO A 127 -0.12 10.83 10.56
CA PRO A 127 -0.60 11.11 11.91
C PRO A 127 -0.78 12.61 12.12
N PRO A 128 -1.86 13.06 12.78
CA PRO A 128 -2.01 14.46 13.16
C PRO A 128 -0.94 14.84 14.17
N PRO A 129 -0.61 16.13 14.33
CA PRO A 129 0.38 16.61 15.29
C PRO A 129 0.06 16.29 16.76
N ARG A 130 -1.20 15.96 17.06
CA ARG A 130 -1.67 15.59 18.40
C ARG A 130 -2.73 14.50 18.32
N GLY A 131 -2.55 13.46 19.14
CA GLY A 131 -3.43 12.31 19.21
C GLY A 131 -3.40 11.45 17.94
N PRO A 132 -4.14 10.35 17.92
CA PRO A 132 -4.13 9.40 16.82
C PRO A 132 -5.13 9.72 15.68
N GLY A 133 -5.83 10.85 15.73
CA GLY A 133 -6.76 11.26 14.67
C GLY A 133 -8.16 10.67 14.79
N GLU A 134 -8.66 10.43 15.99
CA GLU A 134 -9.99 9.85 16.23
C GLU A 134 -11.14 10.64 15.58
N LYS A 135 -11.03 11.97 15.49
CA LYS A 135 -12.03 12.80 14.81
C LYS A 135 -12.00 12.60 13.28
N ILE A 136 -10.79 12.49 12.72
CA ILE A 136 -10.60 12.21 11.29
C ILE A 136 -11.20 10.83 11.00
N TRP A 137 -10.87 9.85 11.84
CA TRP A 137 -11.39 8.47 11.73
C TRP A 137 -12.91 8.40 11.75
N GLN A 138 -13.56 9.22 12.58
CA GLN A 138 -15.03 9.30 12.61
C GLN A 138 -15.63 9.74 11.27
N GLY A 139 -14.99 10.68 10.58
CA GLY A 139 -15.39 11.10 9.23
C GLY A 139 -15.21 9.99 8.19
N LEU A 140 -14.10 9.24 8.26
CA LEU A 140 -13.89 8.06 7.42
C LEU A 140 -14.99 7.00 7.66
N ARG A 141 -15.28 6.70 8.93
CA ARG A 141 -16.36 5.76 9.31
C ARG A 141 -17.72 6.20 8.81
N ARG A 142 -18.00 7.50 8.83
CA ARG A 142 -19.24 8.05 8.27
C ARG A 142 -19.30 7.80 6.76
N ALA A 143 -18.25 8.11 6.03
CA ALA A 143 -18.18 7.88 4.59
C ALA A 143 -18.31 6.38 4.24
N LYS A 144 -17.71 5.49 5.04
CA LYS A 144 -17.85 4.04 4.91
C LYS A 144 -19.30 3.58 5.09
N ARG A 145 -20.00 4.08 6.12
CA ARG A 145 -21.44 3.75 6.34
C ARG A 145 -22.35 4.24 5.20
N GLU A 146 -21.98 5.34 4.56
CA GLU A 146 -22.72 5.91 3.43
C GLU A 146 -22.35 5.28 2.07
N GLY A 147 -21.42 4.29 2.05
CA GLY A 147 -20.99 3.60 0.83
C GLY A 147 -20.09 4.42 -0.08
N LEU A 148 -19.54 5.54 0.41
CA LEU A 148 -18.57 6.36 -0.35
C LEU A 148 -17.17 5.76 -0.31
N VAL A 149 -16.90 4.91 0.66
CA VAL A 149 -15.61 4.23 0.90
C VAL A 149 -15.89 2.80 1.33
N HIS A 150 -15.17 1.84 0.80
CA HIS A 150 -15.32 0.44 1.23
C HIS A 150 -14.48 0.13 2.48
N ASP A 151 -13.21 0.57 2.51
CA ASP A 151 -12.28 0.32 3.59
C ASP A 151 -11.55 1.58 4.04
N ILE A 152 -11.11 1.59 5.30
CA ILE A 152 -10.43 2.71 5.91
C ILE A 152 -9.13 2.27 6.58
N GLY A 153 -8.10 3.09 6.46
CA GLY A 153 -6.78 2.80 6.99
C GLY A 153 -6.00 4.06 7.36
N VAL A 154 -4.73 3.87 7.61
CA VAL A 154 -3.81 4.94 8.02
C VAL A 154 -2.54 4.91 7.18
N SER A 155 -1.77 5.99 7.25
CA SER A 155 -0.45 6.07 6.63
C SER A 155 0.57 6.68 7.59
N SER A 156 1.77 6.10 7.65
CA SER A 156 2.90 6.52 8.47
C SER A 156 2.63 6.48 9.99
N TYR A 157 1.71 5.61 10.43
CA TYR A 157 1.41 5.44 11.86
C TYR A 157 2.40 4.49 12.52
N SER A 158 2.87 4.85 13.73
CA SER A 158 3.59 3.93 14.61
C SER A 158 2.63 2.91 15.23
N ILE A 159 3.19 1.87 15.85
CA ILE A 159 2.39 0.86 16.56
C ILE A 159 1.57 1.53 17.67
N GLU A 160 2.21 2.39 18.46
CA GLU A 160 1.58 3.10 19.57
C GLU A 160 0.43 4.00 19.06
N CYS A 161 0.63 4.68 17.92
CA CYS A 161 -0.42 5.52 17.34
C CYS A 161 -1.62 4.70 16.83
N ILE A 162 -1.38 3.51 16.29
CA ILE A 162 -2.45 2.58 15.90
C ILE A 162 -3.19 2.07 17.14
N GLU A 163 -2.46 1.65 18.18
CA GLU A 163 -3.05 1.16 19.44
C GLU A 163 -3.92 2.24 20.09
N ASP A 164 -3.46 3.49 20.13
CA ASP A 164 -4.23 4.63 20.65
C ASP A 164 -5.48 4.89 19.80
N LEU A 165 -5.38 4.83 18.48
CA LEU A 165 -6.52 4.98 17.58
C LEU A 165 -7.57 3.90 17.85
N VAL A 166 -7.15 2.65 17.97
CA VAL A 166 -8.03 1.51 18.26
C VAL A 166 -8.65 1.62 19.65
N TYR A 167 -7.88 2.05 20.66
CA TYR A 167 -8.39 2.27 22.01
C TYR A 167 -9.52 3.30 22.02
N LEU A 168 -9.38 4.40 21.26
CA LEU A 168 -10.37 5.48 21.22
C LEU A 168 -11.57 5.19 20.31
N THR A 169 -11.38 4.39 19.26
CA THR A 169 -12.41 4.19 18.22
C THR A 169 -13.03 2.82 18.19
N GLY A 170 -12.37 1.82 18.79
CA GLY A 170 -12.78 0.42 18.77
C GLY A 170 -12.67 -0.25 17.42
N GLU A 171 -11.96 0.35 16.43
CA GLU A 171 -11.83 -0.19 15.07
C GLU A 171 -10.38 -0.19 14.60
N MET A 172 -9.93 -1.34 14.08
CA MET A 172 -8.59 -1.52 13.53
C MET A 172 -8.52 -0.99 12.09
N PRO A 173 -7.45 -0.26 11.70
CA PRO A 173 -7.23 0.08 10.31
C PRO A 173 -6.92 -1.19 9.49
N VAL A 174 -7.45 -1.30 8.28
CA VAL A 174 -7.17 -2.47 7.42
C VAL A 174 -5.80 -2.39 6.74
N VAL A 175 -5.26 -1.18 6.61
CA VAL A 175 -3.97 -0.89 5.97
C VAL A 175 -3.21 0.13 6.79
N ASN A 176 -1.89 -0.06 6.94
CA ASN A 176 -0.95 0.99 7.27
C ASN A 176 0.00 1.19 6.07
N GLN A 177 -0.11 2.32 5.38
CA GLN A 177 0.73 2.63 4.23
C GLN A 177 1.99 3.37 4.71
N ILE A 178 3.16 2.73 4.61
CA ILE A 178 4.42 3.23 5.17
C ILE A 178 5.56 3.16 4.16
N GLU A 179 6.63 3.92 4.41
CA GLU A 179 7.88 3.73 3.67
C GLU A 179 8.45 2.35 3.99
N TRP A 180 8.73 1.57 2.93
CA TRP A 180 9.19 0.20 3.14
C TRP A 180 10.09 -0.30 2.03
N SER A 181 11.31 -0.66 2.40
CA SER A 181 12.32 -1.21 1.50
C SER A 181 13.29 -2.11 2.28
N PRO A 182 14.12 -2.92 1.64
CA PRO A 182 15.17 -3.67 2.35
C PRO A 182 16.11 -2.80 3.19
N PHE A 183 16.30 -1.55 2.81
CA PHE A 183 17.18 -0.61 3.53
C PHE A 183 16.51 0.12 4.69
N GLY A 184 15.18 0.16 4.70
CA GLY A 184 14.40 0.82 5.75
C GLY A 184 13.08 0.08 5.97
N HIS A 185 13.02 -0.72 7.04
CA HIS A 185 11.85 -1.46 7.47
C HIS A 185 11.91 -1.79 8.96
N SER A 186 10.82 -2.25 9.54
CA SER A 186 10.73 -2.65 10.94
C SER A 186 10.14 -4.06 11.04
N PRO A 187 10.93 -5.07 11.44
CA PRO A 187 10.40 -6.40 11.73
C PRO A 187 9.26 -6.36 12.75
N ARG A 188 9.39 -5.53 13.81
CA ARG A 188 8.36 -5.35 14.83
C ARG A 188 7.03 -4.84 14.22
N MET A 189 7.09 -3.86 13.31
CA MET A 189 5.89 -3.37 12.60
C MET A 189 5.28 -4.46 11.72
N LEU A 190 6.11 -5.25 11.02
CA LEU A 190 5.63 -6.34 10.18
C LEU A 190 4.89 -7.40 11.01
N ASP A 191 5.47 -7.81 12.14
CA ASP A 191 4.86 -8.80 13.03
C ASP A 191 3.57 -8.26 13.65
N PHE A 192 3.58 -7.02 14.17
CA PHE A 192 2.38 -6.36 14.69
C PHE A 192 1.25 -6.29 13.66
N CYS A 193 1.56 -5.91 12.43
CA CYS A 193 0.56 -5.82 11.37
C CYS A 193 -0.02 -7.20 11.03
N ARG A 194 0.81 -8.24 10.96
CA ARG A 194 0.36 -9.63 10.72
C ARG A 194 -0.54 -10.15 11.83
N GLU A 195 -0.17 -9.90 13.09
CA GLU A 195 -0.94 -10.34 14.26
C GLU A 195 -2.31 -9.66 14.37
N ASN A 196 -2.47 -8.49 13.75
CA ASN A 196 -3.70 -7.69 13.79
C ASN A 196 -4.43 -7.61 12.44
N ASP A 197 -4.08 -8.44 11.45
CA ASP A 197 -4.65 -8.46 10.11
C ASP A 197 -4.60 -7.10 9.40
N ILE A 198 -3.54 -6.32 9.63
CA ILE A 198 -3.28 -5.05 8.96
C ILE A 198 -2.35 -5.31 7.77
N ILE A 199 -2.73 -4.87 6.58
CA ILE A 199 -1.85 -4.94 5.42
C ILE A 199 -0.87 -3.76 5.44
N ILE A 200 0.44 -4.05 5.33
CA ILE A 200 1.42 -3.02 5.02
C ILE A 200 1.37 -2.72 3.53
N GLN A 201 1.10 -1.47 3.18
CA GLN A 201 1.26 -0.99 1.81
C GLN A 201 2.53 -0.13 1.73
N ALA A 202 3.46 -0.51 0.83
CA ALA A 202 4.79 0.10 0.77
C ALA A 202 4.83 1.26 -0.22
N TRP A 203 4.98 2.51 0.27
CA TRP A 203 5.38 3.61 -0.57
C TRP A 203 6.92 3.72 -0.65
N SER A 204 7.44 4.31 -1.73
CA SER A 204 8.87 4.34 -2.07
C SER A 204 9.57 2.96 -2.02
N PRO A 205 8.94 1.85 -2.49
CA PRO A 205 9.53 0.52 -2.40
C PRO A 205 10.84 0.40 -3.18
N LEU A 206 11.08 1.30 -4.14
CA LEU A 206 12.29 1.41 -4.95
C LEU A 206 13.26 2.49 -4.46
N THR A 207 13.12 2.95 -3.19
CA THR A 207 14.00 3.95 -2.56
C THR A 207 14.17 5.23 -3.39
N ARG A 208 13.14 5.63 -4.16
CA ARG A 208 13.23 6.73 -5.14
C ARG A 208 14.42 6.61 -6.09
N ALA A 209 14.75 5.39 -6.47
CA ALA A 209 15.88 5.01 -7.32
C ALA A 209 17.29 5.24 -6.72
N SER A 210 17.42 5.74 -5.49
CA SER A 210 18.72 6.06 -4.87
C SER A 210 19.60 4.83 -4.63
N ARG A 211 19.00 3.64 -4.52
CA ARG A 211 19.69 2.37 -4.24
C ARG A 211 19.60 1.35 -5.40
N LEU A 212 19.03 1.71 -6.55
CA LEU A 212 18.88 0.75 -7.65
C LEU A 212 20.19 0.33 -8.30
N ASN A 213 21.25 1.12 -8.14
CA ASN A 213 22.59 0.82 -8.65
C ASN A 213 23.50 0.15 -7.61
N ASP A 214 22.95 -0.40 -6.50
CA ASP A 214 23.72 -1.16 -5.53
C ASP A 214 24.22 -2.47 -6.16
N ASP A 215 25.54 -2.70 -6.12
CA ASP A 215 26.18 -3.86 -6.75
C ASP A 215 25.72 -5.20 -6.18
N LYS A 216 25.41 -5.25 -4.87
CA LYS A 216 24.93 -6.47 -4.21
C LYS A 216 23.53 -6.82 -4.70
N LEU A 217 22.65 -5.81 -4.79
CA LEU A 217 21.32 -5.99 -5.35
C LEU A 217 21.38 -6.37 -6.83
N GLY A 218 22.22 -5.70 -7.63
CA GLY A 218 22.40 -5.99 -9.03
C GLY A 218 22.85 -7.43 -9.27
N THR A 219 23.84 -7.90 -8.49
CA THR A 219 24.32 -9.28 -8.55
C THR A 219 23.23 -10.28 -8.18
N MET A 220 22.42 -9.97 -7.18
CA MET A 220 21.32 -10.84 -6.74
C MET A 220 20.20 -10.90 -7.79
N ALA A 221 19.80 -9.76 -8.36
CA ALA A 221 18.78 -9.67 -9.38
C ALA A 221 19.21 -10.41 -10.68
N ALA A 222 20.47 -10.27 -11.08
CA ALA A 222 21.02 -10.91 -12.28
C ALA A 222 20.92 -12.45 -12.22
N ARG A 223 21.01 -13.07 -11.05
CA ARG A 223 20.82 -14.54 -10.89
C ARG A 223 19.41 -15.01 -11.29
N HIS A 224 18.43 -14.13 -11.21
CA HIS A 224 17.06 -14.38 -11.63
C HIS A 224 16.75 -13.84 -13.03
N GLY A 225 17.72 -13.25 -13.74
CA GLY A 225 17.48 -12.55 -15.01
C GLY A 225 16.57 -11.32 -14.85
N LYS A 226 16.59 -10.68 -13.66
CA LYS A 226 15.72 -9.57 -13.29
C LYS A 226 16.51 -8.29 -13.03
N THR A 227 15.80 -7.16 -13.02
CA THR A 227 16.36 -5.87 -12.60
C THR A 227 16.33 -5.73 -11.08
N THR A 228 17.12 -4.82 -10.54
CA THR A 228 17.09 -4.47 -9.10
C THR A 228 15.69 -4.03 -8.66
N ALA A 229 14.99 -3.25 -9.50
CA ALA A 229 13.62 -2.83 -9.21
C ALA A 229 12.67 -4.03 -9.04
N GLN A 230 12.75 -5.01 -9.92
CA GLN A 230 11.95 -6.24 -9.83
C GLN A 230 12.29 -7.04 -8.56
N LEU A 231 13.58 -7.13 -8.21
CA LEU A 231 14.00 -7.78 -6.96
C LEU A 231 13.38 -7.12 -5.73
N LEU A 232 13.40 -5.78 -5.65
CA LEU A 232 12.84 -5.03 -4.53
C LEU A 232 11.31 -5.18 -4.43
N ILE A 233 10.61 -5.16 -5.57
CA ILE A 233 9.16 -5.40 -5.60
C ILE A 233 8.86 -6.84 -5.14
N ARG A 234 9.58 -7.84 -5.65
CA ARG A 234 9.39 -9.24 -5.29
C ARG A 234 9.66 -9.49 -3.81
N TRP A 235 10.67 -8.85 -3.23
CA TRP A 235 10.96 -8.92 -1.80
C TRP A 235 9.75 -8.45 -0.97
N ASN A 236 9.13 -7.32 -1.34
CA ASN A 236 7.91 -6.85 -0.69
C ASN A 236 6.79 -7.90 -0.76
N LEU A 237 6.52 -8.42 -1.95
CA LEU A 237 5.47 -9.41 -2.18
C LEU A 237 5.69 -10.69 -1.34
N GLN A 238 6.93 -11.17 -1.22
CA GLN A 238 7.24 -12.36 -0.43
C GLN A 238 7.16 -12.12 1.08
N LEU A 239 7.21 -10.87 1.53
CA LEU A 239 6.88 -10.49 2.91
C LEU A 239 5.37 -10.33 3.15
N GLY A 240 4.52 -10.45 2.14
CA GLY A 240 3.10 -10.13 2.23
C GLY A 240 2.81 -8.62 2.25
N VAL A 241 3.79 -7.81 1.89
CA VAL A 241 3.69 -6.34 1.79
C VAL A 241 3.26 -5.97 0.37
N VAL A 242 2.39 -4.97 0.24
CA VAL A 242 1.82 -4.51 -1.03
C VAL A 242 2.58 -3.28 -1.54
N PRO A 243 3.52 -3.41 -2.48
CA PRO A 243 4.25 -2.26 -3.02
C PRO A 243 3.42 -1.44 -4.00
N ILE A 244 3.64 -0.11 -3.97
CA ILE A 244 3.02 0.85 -4.90
C ILE A 244 4.11 1.68 -5.61
N PRO A 245 4.97 1.04 -6.41
CA PRO A 245 6.00 1.76 -7.15
C PRO A 245 5.39 2.76 -8.12
N LYS A 246 6.00 3.95 -8.22
CA LYS A 246 5.68 4.95 -9.24
C LYS A 246 6.58 4.71 -10.46
N ALA A 247 6.02 4.81 -11.64
CA ALA A 247 6.76 4.80 -12.90
C ALA A 247 6.09 5.74 -13.92
N ASN A 248 6.91 6.50 -14.67
CA ASN A 248 6.43 7.42 -15.71
C ASN A 248 6.54 6.81 -17.12
N HIS A 249 7.35 5.75 -17.27
CA HIS A 249 7.62 5.12 -18.57
C HIS A 249 6.95 3.76 -18.65
N VAL A 250 6.35 3.46 -19.79
CA VAL A 250 5.65 2.18 -20.05
C VAL A 250 6.56 0.96 -19.83
N GLN A 251 7.85 1.10 -20.16
CA GLN A 251 8.82 0.03 -19.94
C GLN A 251 8.95 -0.28 -18.43
N HIS A 252 9.09 0.74 -17.57
CA HIS A 252 9.19 0.52 -16.12
C HIS A 252 7.87 -0.01 -15.53
N LEU A 253 6.71 0.41 -16.06
CA LEU A 253 5.42 -0.18 -15.67
C LEU A 253 5.38 -1.68 -15.97
N ARG A 254 5.85 -2.08 -17.17
CA ARG A 254 5.92 -3.49 -17.58
C ARG A 254 6.91 -4.28 -16.71
N GLU A 255 8.08 -3.71 -16.44
CA GLU A 255 9.07 -4.31 -15.54
C GLU A 255 8.51 -4.53 -14.13
N ASN A 256 7.84 -3.52 -13.58
CA ASN A 256 7.23 -3.60 -12.24
C ASN A 256 6.15 -4.69 -12.14
N LEU A 257 5.43 -5.00 -13.23
CA LEU A 257 4.46 -6.11 -13.26
C LEU A 257 5.11 -7.49 -13.44
N ASN A 258 6.29 -7.54 -14.07
CA ASN A 258 6.97 -8.81 -14.35
C ASN A 258 7.78 -9.31 -13.14
N VAL A 259 7.08 -9.56 -12.02
CA VAL A 259 7.67 -9.93 -10.72
C VAL A 259 7.05 -11.20 -10.12
N PHE A 260 6.14 -11.84 -10.85
CA PHE A 260 5.41 -13.00 -10.36
C PHE A 260 5.98 -14.33 -10.87
N ASP A 261 6.94 -14.30 -11.78
CA ASP A 261 7.52 -15.44 -12.49
C ASP A 261 8.86 -15.94 -11.91
N PHE A 262 9.26 -15.44 -10.75
CA PHE A 262 10.46 -15.89 -10.02
C PHE A 262 10.26 -15.80 -8.51
N GLU A 263 11.11 -16.50 -7.76
CA GLU A 263 11.10 -16.49 -6.30
C GLU A 263 12.50 -16.18 -5.76
N ILE A 264 12.58 -15.33 -4.75
CA ILE A 264 13.80 -15.05 -4.00
C ILE A 264 13.97 -16.15 -2.97
N SER A 265 15.12 -16.83 -2.95
CA SER A 265 15.40 -17.89 -1.99
C SER A 265 15.37 -17.37 -0.55
N ALA A 266 15.07 -18.24 0.43
CA ALA A 266 15.08 -17.88 1.85
C ALA A 266 16.44 -17.29 2.28
N SER A 267 17.56 -17.81 1.74
CA SER A 267 18.90 -17.28 1.99
C SER A 267 19.07 -15.85 1.45
N ASP A 268 18.54 -15.53 0.28
CA ASP A 268 18.63 -14.19 -0.30
C ASP A 268 17.62 -13.23 0.35
N MET A 269 16.43 -13.72 0.75
CA MET A 269 15.51 -12.95 1.61
C MET A 269 16.18 -12.54 2.92
N ALA A 270 16.88 -13.44 3.59
CA ALA A 270 17.62 -13.14 4.83
C ALA A 270 18.71 -12.07 4.59
N LYS A 271 19.43 -12.12 3.45
CA LYS A 271 20.43 -11.09 3.09
C LYS A 271 19.77 -9.75 2.83
N LEU A 272 18.63 -9.71 2.12
CA LEU A 272 17.88 -8.48 1.86
C LEU A 272 17.35 -7.87 3.18
N ASN A 273 16.80 -8.69 4.07
CA ASN A 273 16.37 -8.24 5.40
C ASN A 273 17.55 -7.68 6.23
N GLY A 274 18.76 -8.24 6.04
CA GLY A 274 19.98 -7.76 6.70
C GLY A 274 20.54 -6.43 6.15
N LEU A 275 19.97 -5.87 5.08
CA LEU A 275 20.37 -4.54 4.55
C LEU A 275 19.73 -3.38 5.32
N ASN A 276 18.87 -3.67 6.30
CA ASN A 276 18.17 -2.65 7.06
C ASN A 276 19.14 -1.73 7.84
N GLU A 277 19.18 -0.50 7.46
CA GLU A 277 19.96 0.57 8.08
C GLU A 277 19.08 1.75 8.53
N HIS A 278 17.75 1.51 8.64
CA HIS A 278 16.73 2.54 8.90
C HIS A 278 16.75 3.68 7.88
N PHE A 279 17.15 3.38 6.65
CA PHE A 279 17.17 4.34 5.56
C PHE A 279 15.77 4.83 5.22
N SER A 280 15.64 6.14 5.05
CA SER A 280 14.45 6.78 4.48
C SER A 280 14.85 7.60 3.26
N ALA A 281 14.05 7.54 2.22
CA ALA A 281 14.22 8.36 1.02
C ALA A 281 13.63 9.78 1.20
N LEU A 282 13.03 10.09 2.36
CA LEU A 282 12.48 11.39 2.75
C LEU A 282 13.10 11.90 4.04
N GLU A 283 12.38 11.91 5.14
CA GLU A 283 12.74 12.61 6.38
C GLU A 283 12.81 11.67 7.61
N GLY A 284 13.05 10.39 7.37
CA GLY A 284 13.05 9.36 8.40
C GLY A 284 11.83 8.46 8.33
N LEU A 285 11.94 7.28 8.96
CA LEU A 285 10.85 6.32 9.04
C LEU A 285 9.88 6.75 10.15
N GLN A 286 8.83 7.47 9.78
CA GLN A 286 7.89 8.12 10.72
C GLN A 286 7.11 7.14 11.61
N TYR A 287 7.09 5.88 11.25
CA TYR A 287 6.38 4.80 11.96
C TYR A 287 7.24 4.04 12.98
N LEU A 288 8.52 4.42 13.13
CA LEU A 288 9.44 3.84 14.13
C LEU A 288 9.32 4.51 15.48
#